data_7bf4fb33abc3ac7144bee3ef14bc12e8
#
_entry.id   7bf4fb33abc3ac7144bee3ef14bc12e8
#
_cell.length_a   1.000
_cell.length_b   1.000
_cell.length_c   1.000
_cell.angle_alpha   90.00
_cell.angle_beta   90.00
_cell.angle_gamma   90.00
#
_symmetry.space_group_name_H-M   'P 1'
#
loop_
_entity.id
_entity.type
_entity.pdbx_description
1 polymer ?
#
loop_
_entity_poly.entity_id
_entity_poly.type
_entity_poly.pdbx_seq_one_letter_code
_entity_poly.pdbx_strand_id
1 'polypeptide(L)'
;MVRSISIGLDWYYRSKFDKVKAIGGMIMNGIEDVAVSSVSMITDLWKTIQENLFHILTVLVTIVVLFILSKLFLNQLSKYTSKAIDKAKNNPDDQKSRQVITAMTLLRSVGRYLIYFIFIALVLYQLGFGNVFGNLMLTAGFGSLAISFGAQSIVKDVVTGFFMIFERQYAVGDFVKIGEFEGVVTSIAMRVTYLRSFKGQKIIIPNGSIANVINYTNEYNTAVITIPTPYSANTKKIIDMVQEELDKYQSDNLELFVERPSVMGIGNFNTSSVDLTVVAKVKALSQWQVERDIRLVIKERFDAEKINILFQQVVVHNAKTEA
;
A
#
# COMPACT_ATOMS: atom_id res chain seq x y z
N MET A 1 45.37 -82.99 35.85
CA MET A 1 44.42 -82.27 34.96
C MET A 1 43.30 -81.53 35.75
N VAL A 2 42.90 -81.95 36.93
CA VAL A 2 41.83 -81.35 37.74
C VAL A 2 42.27 -80.03 38.43
N ARG A 3 43.55 -79.81 38.79
CA ARG A 3 44.05 -78.59 39.47
C ARG A 3 44.14 -77.40 38.55
N SER A 4 44.34 -77.56 37.21
CA SER A 4 44.40 -76.46 36.23
C SER A 4 43.05 -75.87 35.89
N ILE A 5 41.96 -76.66 35.96
CA ILE A 5 40.60 -76.20 35.67
C ILE A 5 40.05 -75.37 36.83
N SER A 6 40.38 -75.69 38.07
CA SER A 6 39.96 -74.96 39.28
C SER A 6 40.53 -73.54 39.32
N ILE A 7 41.77 -73.32 38.90
CA ILE A 7 42.45 -72.01 38.90
C ILE A 7 41.85 -71.14 37.80
N GLY A 8 41.49 -71.63 36.62
CA GLY A 8 40.87 -70.95 35.55
C GLY A 8 39.45 -70.42 35.83
N LEU A 9 38.67 -71.29 36.56
CA LEU A 9 37.33 -70.92 36.99
C LEU A 9 37.32 -69.85 38.09
N ASP A 10 38.28 -69.92 39.03
CA ASP A 10 38.37 -68.97 40.12
C ASP A 10 38.80 -67.55 39.58
N TRP A 11 39.71 -67.55 38.60
CA TRP A 11 40.13 -66.32 37.91
C TRP A 11 38.99 -65.73 37.09
N TYR A 12 38.19 -66.52 36.38
CA TYR A 12 37.03 -66.09 35.59
C TYR A 12 35.93 -65.49 36.47
N TYR A 13 35.56 -66.13 37.56
CA TYR A 13 34.54 -65.63 38.50
C TYR A 13 35.01 -64.37 39.23
N ARG A 14 36.29 -64.29 39.59
CA ARG A 14 36.91 -63.15 40.26
C ARG A 14 36.93 -61.95 39.31
N SER A 15 37.34 -62.13 38.05
CA SER A 15 37.34 -61.08 37.00
C SER A 15 35.90 -60.56 36.70
N LYS A 16 34.94 -61.48 36.72
CA LYS A 16 33.52 -61.11 36.50
C LYS A 16 32.94 -60.36 37.72
N PHE A 17 33.35 -60.76 38.91
CA PHE A 17 32.93 -60.11 40.16
C PHE A 17 33.54 -58.70 40.27
N ASP A 18 34.80 -58.53 39.89
CA ASP A 18 35.48 -57.21 39.85
C ASP A 18 34.85 -56.26 38.83
N LYS A 19 34.49 -56.79 37.66
CA LYS A 19 33.73 -56.00 36.65
C LYS A 19 32.38 -55.57 37.15
N VAL A 20 31.63 -56.44 37.80
CA VAL A 20 30.32 -56.10 38.36
C VAL A 20 30.46 -55.07 39.48
N LYS A 21 31.51 -55.20 40.32
CA LYS A 21 31.80 -54.24 41.38
C LYS A 21 32.25 -52.89 40.83
N ALA A 22 33.02 -52.89 39.75
CA ALA A 22 33.41 -51.65 39.05
C ALA A 22 32.21 -50.93 38.39
N ILE A 23 31.33 -51.72 37.74
CA ILE A 23 30.11 -51.17 37.15
C ILE A 23 29.14 -50.65 38.25
N GLY A 24 29.00 -51.42 39.36
CA GLY A 24 28.20 -50.96 40.52
C GLY A 24 28.76 -49.67 41.14
N GLY A 25 30.08 -49.56 41.26
CA GLY A 25 30.77 -48.32 41.71
C GLY A 25 30.57 -47.13 40.75
N MET A 26 30.64 -47.38 39.45
CA MET A 26 30.37 -46.34 38.44
C MET A 26 28.92 -45.84 38.50
N ILE A 27 27.97 -46.77 38.65
CA ILE A 27 26.55 -46.40 38.76
C ILE A 27 26.29 -45.65 40.09
N MET A 28 26.84 -46.12 41.19
CA MET A 28 26.72 -45.47 42.50
C MET A 28 27.36 -44.06 42.48
N ASN A 29 28.55 -43.91 41.92
CA ASN A 29 29.21 -42.60 41.79
C ASN A 29 28.41 -41.69 40.86
N GLY A 30 27.89 -42.19 39.75
CA GLY A 30 26.99 -41.41 38.87
C GLY A 30 25.69 -40.98 39.54
N ILE A 31 25.11 -41.85 40.40
CA ILE A 31 23.92 -41.47 41.20
C ILE A 31 24.26 -40.43 42.29
N GLU A 32 25.42 -40.64 42.97
CA GLU A 32 25.93 -39.70 43.97
C GLU A 32 26.26 -38.35 43.33
N ASP A 33 26.88 -38.30 42.16
CA ASP A 33 27.21 -37.06 41.44
C ASP A 33 25.91 -36.30 41.03
N VAL A 34 24.92 -37.03 40.53
CA VAL A 34 23.59 -36.44 40.21
C VAL A 34 22.87 -35.98 41.48
N ALA A 35 22.91 -36.78 42.57
CA ALA A 35 22.31 -36.38 43.84
C ALA A 35 23.03 -35.17 44.47
N VAL A 36 24.34 -35.13 44.46
CA VAL A 36 25.14 -34.03 44.97
C VAL A 36 24.92 -32.79 44.15
N SER A 37 24.90 -32.90 42.78
CA SER A 37 24.62 -31.76 41.91
C SER A 37 23.16 -31.23 42.08
N SER A 38 22.20 -32.10 42.30
CA SER A 38 20.82 -31.65 42.56
C SER A 38 20.67 -31.03 43.94
N VAL A 39 21.34 -31.57 44.97
CA VAL A 39 21.36 -30.96 46.33
C VAL A 39 22.11 -29.62 46.34
N SER A 40 23.27 -29.52 45.63
CA SER A 40 23.97 -28.25 45.53
C SER A 40 23.10 -27.22 44.75
N MET A 41 22.44 -27.60 43.72
CA MET A 41 21.51 -26.74 42.99
C MET A 41 20.36 -26.23 43.87
N ILE A 42 19.78 -27.11 44.71
CA ILE A 42 18.74 -26.73 45.67
C ILE A 42 19.29 -25.83 46.76
N THR A 43 20.49 -26.11 47.29
CA THR A 43 21.12 -25.27 48.32
C THR A 43 21.54 -23.89 47.76
N ASP A 44 22.02 -23.84 46.55
CA ASP A 44 22.35 -22.57 45.87
C ASP A 44 21.09 -21.76 45.57
N LEU A 45 20.02 -22.43 45.12
CA LEU A 45 18.71 -21.78 44.99
C LEU A 45 18.19 -21.24 46.34
N TRP A 46 18.29 -22.03 47.41
CA TRP A 46 17.86 -21.62 48.78
C TRP A 46 18.68 -20.44 49.30
N LYS A 47 19.99 -20.45 49.09
CA LYS A 47 20.92 -19.39 49.44
C LYS A 47 20.63 -18.11 48.62
N THR A 48 20.38 -18.25 47.34
CA THR A 48 19.96 -17.14 46.49
C THR A 48 18.62 -16.55 46.89
N ILE A 49 17.70 -17.40 47.37
CA ILE A 49 16.39 -16.95 47.91
C ILE A 49 16.59 -16.16 49.19
N GLN A 50 17.44 -16.63 50.09
CA GLN A 50 17.69 -15.95 51.38
C GLN A 50 18.46 -14.62 51.23
N GLU A 51 19.45 -14.59 50.38
CA GLU A 51 20.30 -13.39 50.15
C GLU A 51 19.58 -12.32 49.31
N ASN A 52 18.59 -12.71 48.50
CA ASN A 52 17.88 -11.80 47.60
C ASN A 52 16.37 -11.72 47.83
N LEU A 53 15.90 -11.95 49.06
CA LEU A 53 14.46 -11.98 49.35
C LEU A 53 13.75 -10.69 48.90
N PHE A 54 14.39 -9.52 49.07
CA PHE A 54 13.85 -8.25 48.61
C PHE A 54 13.76 -8.16 47.08
N HIS A 55 14.78 -8.72 46.37
CA HIS A 55 14.78 -8.76 44.93
C HIS A 55 13.66 -9.68 44.39
N ILE A 56 13.50 -10.85 45.01
CA ILE A 56 12.44 -11.81 44.65
C ILE A 56 11.05 -11.21 44.86
N LEU A 57 10.86 -10.48 45.99
CA LEU A 57 9.61 -9.81 46.26
C LEU A 57 9.31 -8.75 45.18
N THR A 58 10.32 -7.97 44.79
CA THR A 58 10.19 -6.93 43.75
C THR A 58 9.84 -7.57 42.39
N VAL A 59 10.51 -8.67 42.01
CA VAL A 59 10.22 -9.42 40.79
C VAL A 59 8.76 -9.92 40.78
N LEU A 60 8.32 -10.50 41.92
CA LEU A 60 6.97 -11.03 42.05
C LEU A 60 5.90 -9.92 41.91
N VAL A 61 6.13 -8.80 42.61
CA VAL A 61 5.25 -7.61 42.52
C VAL A 61 5.19 -7.10 41.08
N THR A 62 6.35 -6.98 40.43
CA THR A 62 6.41 -6.51 39.02
C THR A 62 5.66 -7.46 38.06
N ILE A 63 5.82 -8.78 38.22
CA ILE A 63 5.07 -9.76 37.42
C ILE A 63 3.55 -9.63 37.65
N VAL A 64 3.12 -9.46 38.89
CA VAL A 64 1.69 -9.24 39.22
C VAL A 64 1.17 -7.94 38.58
N VAL A 65 1.93 -6.87 38.64
CA VAL A 65 1.57 -5.57 38.01
C VAL A 65 1.48 -5.75 36.50
N LEU A 66 2.46 -6.39 35.85
CA LEU A 66 2.45 -6.68 34.41
C LEU A 66 1.24 -7.55 34.03
N PHE A 67 0.91 -8.54 34.86
CA PHE A 67 -0.27 -9.39 34.63
C PHE A 67 -1.58 -8.58 34.70
N ILE A 68 -1.70 -7.72 35.71
CA ILE A 68 -2.87 -6.84 35.85
C ILE A 68 -2.97 -5.89 34.65
N LEU A 69 -1.86 -5.25 34.24
CA LEU A 69 -1.83 -4.36 33.08
C LEU A 69 -2.20 -5.09 31.79
N SER A 70 -1.65 -6.29 31.56
CA SER A 70 -2.00 -7.10 30.38
C SER A 70 -3.49 -7.47 30.36
N LYS A 71 -4.04 -7.86 31.51
CA LYS A 71 -5.47 -8.18 31.66
C LYS A 71 -6.37 -6.96 31.44
N LEU A 72 -5.99 -5.81 31.98
CA LEU A 72 -6.72 -4.55 31.75
C LEU A 72 -6.73 -4.17 30.27
N PHE A 73 -5.57 -4.27 29.60
CA PHE A 73 -5.46 -3.96 28.18
C PHE A 73 -6.26 -4.94 27.31
N LEU A 74 -6.20 -6.25 27.59
CA LEU A 74 -7.01 -7.27 26.92
C LEU A 74 -8.51 -7.03 27.12
N ASN A 75 -8.93 -6.63 28.32
CA ASN A 75 -10.32 -6.30 28.60
C ASN A 75 -10.78 -5.07 27.81
N GLN A 76 -9.95 -4.03 27.75
CA GLN A 76 -10.22 -2.84 26.94
C GLN A 76 -10.35 -3.20 25.46
N LEU A 77 -9.36 -3.90 24.91
CA LEU A 77 -9.38 -4.37 23.51
C LEU A 77 -10.65 -5.21 23.23
N SER A 78 -10.97 -6.14 24.13
CA SER A 78 -12.19 -6.94 24.03
C SER A 78 -13.45 -6.10 24.05
N LYS A 79 -13.53 -5.10 24.91
CA LYS A 79 -14.68 -4.21 25.08
C LYS A 79 -14.91 -3.31 23.85
N TYR A 80 -13.83 -2.78 23.25
CA TYR A 80 -13.92 -1.99 22.03
C TYR A 80 -14.33 -2.84 20.83
N THR A 81 -13.70 -4.02 20.65
CA THR A 81 -14.00 -4.91 19.54
C THR A 81 -15.39 -5.52 19.65
N SER A 82 -15.86 -5.90 20.85
CA SER A 82 -17.22 -6.42 21.03
C SER A 82 -18.30 -5.38 20.73
N LYS A 83 -18.13 -4.13 21.20
CA LYS A 83 -19.07 -3.04 20.87
C LYS A 83 -19.19 -2.82 19.35
N ALA A 84 -18.06 -2.84 18.62
CA ALA A 84 -18.07 -2.72 17.17
C ALA A 84 -18.76 -3.91 16.49
N ILE A 85 -18.52 -5.13 16.98
CA ILE A 85 -19.15 -6.37 16.49
C ILE A 85 -20.65 -6.37 16.78
N ASP A 86 -21.07 -5.99 17.98
CA ASP A 86 -22.48 -5.96 18.37
C ASP A 86 -23.26 -4.90 17.55
N LYS A 87 -22.64 -3.74 17.31
CA LYS A 87 -23.23 -2.73 16.41
C LYS A 87 -23.38 -3.24 14.98
N ALA A 88 -22.41 -4.01 14.49
CA ALA A 88 -22.46 -4.60 13.16
C ALA A 88 -23.48 -5.76 13.07
N LYS A 89 -23.71 -6.52 14.15
CA LYS A 89 -24.71 -7.59 14.20
C LYS A 89 -26.15 -7.11 14.11
N ASN A 90 -26.42 -5.85 14.43
CA ASN A 90 -27.77 -5.29 14.33
C ASN A 90 -28.26 -5.16 12.86
N ASN A 91 -27.33 -5.22 11.86
CA ASN A 91 -27.65 -5.26 10.44
C ASN A 91 -26.86 -6.38 9.75
N PRO A 92 -27.22 -7.66 9.94
CA PRO A 92 -26.42 -8.81 9.50
C PRO A 92 -26.37 -8.99 7.98
N ASP A 93 -27.35 -8.46 7.26
CA ASP A 93 -27.44 -8.56 5.80
C ASP A 93 -26.57 -7.54 5.05
N ASP A 94 -26.08 -6.51 5.75
CA ASP A 94 -25.17 -5.53 5.14
C ASP A 94 -23.77 -6.13 4.98
N GLN A 95 -23.26 -6.11 3.76
CA GLN A 95 -21.90 -6.57 3.42
C GLN A 95 -20.83 -5.87 4.27
N LYS A 96 -21.03 -4.58 4.59
CA LYS A 96 -20.12 -3.81 5.47
C LYS A 96 -20.09 -4.37 6.88
N SER A 97 -21.22 -4.80 7.42
CA SER A 97 -21.34 -5.37 8.75
C SER A 97 -20.52 -6.67 8.88
N ARG A 98 -20.61 -7.55 7.88
CA ARG A 98 -19.80 -8.79 7.83
C ARG A 98 -18.29 -8.51 7.77
N GLN A 99 -17.87 -7.51 6.99
CA GLN A 99 -16.46 -7.10 6.92
C GLN A 99 -15.96 -6.55 8.27
N VAL A 100 -16.75 -5.73 8.96
CA VAL A 100 -16.41 -5.18 10.29
C VAL A 100 -16.27 -6.30 11.31
N ILE A 101 -17.18 -7.28 11.35
CA ILE A 101 -17.11 -8.42 12.28
C ILE A 101 -15.81 -9.21 12.06
N THR A 102 -15.47 -9.52 10.82
CA THR A 102 -14.25 -10.26 10.49
C THR A 102 -13.00 -9.47 10.88
N ALA A 103 -12.93 -8.19 10.50
CA ALA A 103 -11.79 -7.32 10.81
C ALA A 103 -11.58 -7.15 12.32
N MET A 104 -12.65 -6.94 13.10
CA MET A 104 -12.57 -6.78 14.56
C MET A 104 -12.19 -8.09 15.26
N THR A 105 -12.65 -9.24 14.74
CA THR A 105 -12.26 -10.55 15.25
C THR A 105 -10.78 -10.84 15.04
N LEU A 106 -10.27 -10.53 13.83
CA LEU A 106 -8.83 -10.66 13.53
C LEU A 106 -8.00 -9.70 14.39
N LEU A 107 -8.37 -8.44 14.50
CA LEU A 107 -7.68 -7.45 15.32
C LEU A 107 -7.61 -7.88 16.79
N ARG A 108 -8.71 -8.41 17.34
CA ARG A 108 -8.76 -8.95 18.70
C ARG A 108 -7.80 -10.13 18.87
N SER A 109 -7.75 -11.03 17.89
CA SER A 109 -6.89 -12.22 17.96
C SER A 109 -5.42 -11.85 17.88
N VAL A 110 -5.03 -11.05 16.89
CA VAL A 110 -3.65 -10.58 16.71
C VAL A 110 -3.20 -9.76 17.93
N GLY A 111 -4.02 -8.83 18.38
CA GLY A 111 -3.73 -8.02 19.57
C GLY A 111 -3.51 -8.86 20.83
N ARG A 112 -4.31 -9.93 21.02
CA ARG A 112 -4.16 -10.85 22.15
C ARG A 112 -2.81 -11.59 22.11
N TYR A 113 -2.45 -12.15 20.96
CA TYR A 113 -1.17 -12.86 20.83
C TYR A 113 0.03 -11.93 21.01
N LEU A 114 -0.05 -10.71 20.52
CA LEU A 114 0.99 -9.71 20.66
C LEU A 114 1.19 -9.31 22.15
N ILE A 115 0.09 -9.12 22.89
CA ILE A 115 0.14 -8.84 24.31
C ILE A 115 0.73 -10.01 25.10
N TYR A 116 0.34 -11.26 24.78
CA TYR A 116 0.92 -12.42 25.43
C TYR A 116 2.42 -12.56 25.15
N PHE A 117 2.83 -12.30 23.91
CA PHE A 117 4.24 -12.30 23.55
C PHE A 117 5.05 -11.27 24.36
N ILE A 118 4.56 -10.03 24.44
CA ILE A 118 5.21 -8.96 25.21
C ILE A 118 5.25 -9.32 26.69
N PHE A 119 4.14 -9.83 27.23
CA PHE A 119 4.05 -10.23 28.63
C PHE A 119 5.08 -11.33 28.96
N ILE A 120 5.13 -12.39 28.16
CA ILE A 120 6.07 -13.49 28.36
C ILE A 120 7.51 -13.00 28.25
N ALA A 121 7.83 -12.17 27.26
CA ALA A 121 9.16 -11.60 27.08
C ALA A 121 9.59 -10.76 28.29
N LEU A 122 8.72 -9.93 28.84
CA LEU A 122 8.99 -9.10 30.01
C LEU A 122 9.15 -9.95 31.30
N VAL A 123 8.34 -11.01 31.44
CA VAL A 123 8.48 -11.96 32.56
C VAL A 123 9.82 -12.68 32.51
N LEU A 124 10.24 -13.17 31.33
CA LEU A 124 11.55 -13.82 31.15
C LEU A 124 12.70 -12.86 31.49
N TYR A 125 12.62 -11.62 31.04
CA TYR A 125 13.60 -10.59 31.39
C TYR A 125 13.69 -10.40 32.89
N GLN A 126 12.55 -10.28 33.57
CA GLN A 126 12.46 -10.05 35.01
C GLN A 126 12.97 -11.26 35.85
N LEU A 127 12.83 -12.46 35.32
CA LEU A 127 13.34 -13.68 35.95
C LEU A 127 14.85 -13.90 35.76
N GLY A 128 15.55 -12.94 35.14
CA GLY A 128 16.99 -13.01 34.93
C GLY A 128 17.43 -13.73 33.65
N PHE A 129 16.47 -14.17 32.80
CA PHE A 129 16.77 -14.77 31.49
C PHE A 129 17.10 -13.73 30.43
N GLY A 130 17.98 -12.77 30.73
CA GLY A 130 18.32 -11.67 29.85
C GLY A 130 18.84 -12.10 28.48
N ASN A 131 19.61 -13.19 28.39
CA ASN A 131 20.08 -13.75 27.10
C ASN A 131 18.91 -14.27 26.25
N VAL A 132 17.96 -14.96 26.86
CA VAL A 132 16.76 -15.47 26.15
C VAL A 132 15.91 -14.31 25.69
N PHE A 133 15.69 -13.32 26.54
CA PHE A 133 15.00 -12.07 26.18
C PHE A 133 15.70 -11.36 25.01
N GLY A 134 17.03 -11.22 25.05
CA GLY A 134 17.82 -10.61 23.98
C GLY A 134 17.64 -11.33 22.65
N ASN A 135 17.71 -12.65 22.65
CA ASN A 135 17.50 -13.47 21.45
C ASN A 135 16.05 -13.36 20.92
N LEU A 136 15.05 -13.33 21.81
CA LEU A 136 13.64 -13.10 21.43
C LEU A 136 13.45 -11.71 20.80
N MET A 137 14.08 -10.67 21.36
CA MET A 137 14.01 -9.32 20.81
C MET A 137 14.69 -9.20 19.45
N LEU A 138 15.85 -9.86 19.27
CA LEU A 138 16.52 -9.93 17.97
C LEU A 138 15.63 -10.62 16.93
N THR A 139 15.07 -11.78 17.26
CA THR A 139 14.17 -12.53 16.37
C THR A 139 12.90 -11.71 16.04
N ALA A 140 12.30 -11.07 17.04
CA ALA A 140 11.16 -10.16 16.85
C ALA A 140 11.53 -8.96 15.97
N GLY A 141 12.76 -8.43 16.11
CA GLY A 141 13.31 -7.36 15.28
C GLY A 141 13.38 -7.77 13.80
N PHE A 142 13.94 -8.92 13.48
CA PHE A 142 13.95 -9.45 12.10
C PHE A 142 12.52 -9.72 11.58
N GLY A 143 11.65 -10.29 12.42
CA GLY A 143 10.25 -10.49 12.08
C GLY A 143 9.51 -9.18 11.79
N SER A 144 9.80 -8.12 12.56
CA SER A 144 9.21 -6.79 12.35
C SER A 144 9.66 -6.14 11.05
N LEU A 145 10.93 -6.34 10.63
CA LEU A 145 11.42 -5.90 9.33
C LEU A 145 10.66 -6.57 8.18
N ALA A 146 10.46 -7.89 8.25
CA ALA A 146 9.70 -8.62 7.25
C ALA A 146 8.24 -8.11 7.14
N ILE A 147 7.59 -7.86 8.28
CA ILE A 147 6.24 -7.29 8.33
C ILE A 147 6.25 -5.86 7.77
N SER A 148 7.27 -5.05 8.09
CA SER A 148 7.42 -3.68 7.61
C SER A 148 7.52 -3.62 6.09
N PHE A 149 8.34 -4.48 5.47
CA PHE A 149 8.42 -4.59 4.01
C PHE A 149 7.07 -5.03 3.39
N GLY A 150 6.38 -5.99 4.03
CA GLY A 150 5.06 -6.42 3.58
C GLY A 150 3.98 -5.33 3.70
N ALA A 151 4.10 -4.42 4.68
CA ALA A 151 3.16 -3.33 4.93
C ALA A 151 3.55 -2.00 4.25
N GLN A 152 4.70 -1.91 3.59
CA GLN A 152 5.24 -0.67 3.02
C GLN A 152 4.26 0.04 2.10
N SER A 153 3.56 -0.70 1.23
CA SER A 153 2.56 -0.12 0.33
C SER A 153 1.39 0.51 1.10
N ILE A 154 0.93 -0.13 2.17
CA ILE A 154 -0.17 0.36 3.00
C ILE A 154 0.23 1.67 3.69
N VAL A 155 1.44 1.72 4.24
CA VAL A 155 1.96 2.95 4.88
C VAL A 155 2.09 4.07 3.85
N LYS A 156 2.64 3.77 2.67
CA LYS A 156 2.74 4.72 1.57
C LYS A 156 1.36 5.25 1.16
N ASP A 157 0.36 4.38 1.00
CA ASP A 157 -1.01 4.78 0.65
C ASP A 157 -1.60 5.75 1.67
N VAL A 158 -1.44 5.45 2.96
CA VAL A 158 -1.99 6.28 4.05
C VAL A 158 -1.30 7.64 4.12
N VAL A 159 0.03 7.65 4.08
CA VAL A 159 0.82 8.90 4.14
C VAL A 159 0.51 9.79 2.93
N THR A 160 0.51 9.21 1.72
CA THR A 160 0.17 9.96 0.50
C THR A 160 -1.25 10.48 0.57
N GLY A 161 -2.23 9.66 0.97
CA GLY A 161 -3.63 10.10 1.11
C GLY A 161 -3.81 11.26 2.11
N PHE A 162 -3.07 11.24 3.21
CA PHE A 162 -3.07 12.34 4.18
C PHE A 162 -2.56 13.65 3.56
N PHE A 163 -1.40 13.62 2.88
CA PHE A 163 -0.83 14.80 2.26
C PHE A 163 -1.68 15.33 1.09
N MET A 164 -2.28 14.46 0.29
CA MET A 164 -3.21 14.87 -0.79
C MET A 164 -4.38 15.70 -0.26
N ILE A 165 -4.97 15.28 0.87
CA ILE A 165 -6.06 16.03 1.51
C ILE A 165 -5.53 17.34 2.12
N PHE A 166 -4.39 17.29 2.79
CA PHE A 166 -3.80 18.43 3.46
C PHE A 166 -3.37 19.54 2.48
N GLU A 167 -2.76 19.15 1.36
CA GLU A 167 -2.30 20.05 0.30
C GLU A 167 -3.43 20.48 -0.65
N ARG A 168 -4.62 19.88 -0.54
CA ARG A 168 -5.77 20.13 -1.42
C ARG A 168 -5.42 19.96 -2.91
N GLN A 169 -4.66 18.93 -3.25
CA GLN A 169 -4.28 18.66 -4.64
C GLN A 169 -5.52 18.47 -5.53
N TYR A 170 -6.57 17.86 -5.00
CA TYR A 170 -7.91 17.77 -5.58
C TYR A 170 -8.94 17.49 -4.47
N ALA A 171 -10.21 17.74 -4.77
CA ALA A 171 -11.33 17.57 -3.87
C ALA A 171 -12.38 16.59 -4.42
N VAL A 172 -13.30 16.18 -3.55
CA VAL A 172 -14.49 15.43 -3.99
C VAL A 172 -15.34 16.33 -4.87
N GLY A 173 -15.70 15.83 -6.05
CA GLY A 173 -16.40 16.58 -7.08
C GLY A 173 -15.51 17.05 -8.23
N ASP A 174 -14.20 17.10 -8.04
CA ASP A 174 -13.27 17.47 -9.12
C ASP A 174 -13.21 16.41 -10.21
N PHE A 175 -13.08 16.85 -11.45
CA PHE A 175 -12.75 16.00 -12.58
C PHE A 175 -11.24 15.99 -12.75
N VAL A 176 -10.65 14.79 -12.56
CA VAL A 176 -9.20 14.61 -12.55
C VAL A 176 -8.78 13.50 -13.49
N LYS A 177 -7.53 13.59 -13.95
CA LYS A 177 -6.84 12.48 -14.63
C LYS A 177 -5.65 12.04 -13.77
N ILE A 178 -5.63 10.74 -13.42
CA ILE A 178 -4.61 10.08 -12.62
C ILE A 178 -4.03 8.93 -13.44
N GLY A 179 -2.81 9.10 -13.95
CA GLY A 179 -2.24 8.15 -14.90
C GLY A 179 -3.10 7.98 -16.16
N GLU A 180 -3.58 6.78 -16.42
CA GLU A 180 -4.47 6.48 -17.56
C GLU A 180 -5.97 6.65 -17.23
N PHE A 181 -6.31 6.87 -15.97
CA PHE A 181 -7.69 6.95 -15.51
C PHE A 181 -8.13 8.39 -15.38
N GLU A 182 -9.33 8.70 -15.89
CA GLU A 182 -9.96 10.00 -15.71
C GLU A 182 -11.41 9.87 -15.28
N GLY A 183 -11.85 10.82 -14.45
CA GLY A 183 -13.20 10.84 -13.93
C GLY A 183 -13.40 11.82 -12.79
N VAL A 184 -14.63 11.88 -12.30
CA VAL A 184 -15.00 12.69 -11.15
C VAL A 184 -14.60 11.98 -9.86
N VAL A 185 -13.93 12.68 -8.96
CA VAL A 185 -13.59 12.20 -7.61
C VAL A 185 -14.87 12.05 -6.81
N THR A 186 -15.23 10.81 -6.47
CA THR A 186 -16.43 10.53 -5.68
C THR A 186 -16.15 10.42 -4.19
N SER A 187 -14.95 10.01 -3.80
CA SER A 187 -14.53 9.92 -2.40
C SER A 187 -13.02 9.78 -2.31
N ILE A 188 -12.44 10.38 -1.29
CA ILE A 188 -11.04 10.22 -0.91
C ILE A 188 -11.04 9.53 0.46
N ALA A 189 -10.56 8.27 0.50
CA ALA A 189 -10.40 7.51 1.73
C ALA A 189 -8.94 7.50 2.17
N MET A 190 -8.68 7.04 3.39
CA MET A 190 -7.33 7.02 3.97
C MET A 190 -6.29 6.34 3.07
N ARG A 191 -6.66 5.27 2.35
CA ARG A 191 -5.75 4.45 1.54
C ARG A 191 -6.02 4.51 0.04
N VAL A 192 -7.23 4.87 -0.36
CA VAL A 192 -7.67 4.78 -1.76
C VAL A 192 -8.50 6.01 -2.15
N THR A 193 -8.34 6.45 -3.39
CA THR A 193 -9.20 7.45 -4.03
C THR A 193 -10.17 6.74 -4.97
N TYR A 194 -11.43 7.16 -4.96
CA TYR A 194 -12.47 6.64 -5.83
C TYR A 194 -12.83 7.66 -6.90
N LEU A 195 -12.73 7.23 -8.15
CA LEU A 195 -13.20 8.01 -9.30
C LEU A 195 -14.43 7.35 -9.92
N ARG A 196 -15.25 8.15 -10.59
CA ARG A 196 -16.29 7.70 -11.50
C ARG A 196 -15.96 8.17 -12.91
N SER A 197 -15.69 7.23 -13.81
CA SER A 197 -15.39 7.56 -15.20
C SER A 197 -16.62 8.08 -15.93
N PHE A 198 -16.42 8.68 -17.10
CA PHE A 198 -17.50 9.13 -17.99
C PHE A 198 -18.47 7.97 -18.36
N LYS A 199 -17.96 6.73 -18.44
CA LYS A 199 -18.78 5.53 -18.67
C LYS A 199 -19.52 5.02 -17.44
N GLY A 200 -19.48 5.73 -16.31
CA GLY A 200 -20.13 5.35 -15.05
C GLY A 200 -19.38 4.31 -14.22
N GLN A 201 -18.20 3.86 -14.66
CA GLN A 201 -17.39 2.87 -13.96
C GLN A 201 -16.78 3.47 -12.69
N LYS A 202 -16.81 2.69 -11.60
CA LYS A 202 -16.11 3.03 -10.36
C LYS A 202 -14.66 2.56 -10.46
N ILE A 203 -13.73 3.52 -10.39
CA ILE A 203 -12.28 3.27 -10.40
C ILE A 203 -11.77 3.44 -8.98
N ILE A 204 -10.93 2.52 -8.53
CA ILE A 204 -10.34 2.50 -7.18
C ILE A 204 -8.82 2.56 -7.35
N ILE A 205 -8.22 3.65 -6.89
CA ILE A 205 -6.80 3.92 -7.05
C ILE A 205 -6.14 3.96 -5.66
N PRO A 206 -5.14 3.10 -5.36
CA PRO A 206 -4.36 3.23 -4.14
C PRO A 206 -3.62 4.58 -4.11
N ASN A 207 -3.73 5.32 -3.03
CA ASN A 207 -3.17 6.69 -2.94
C ASN A 207 -1.65 6.69 -3.18
N GLY A 208 -0.93 5.70 -2.67
CA GLY A 208 0.52 5.57 -2.85
C GLY A 208 0.97 5.25 -4.27
N SER A 209 0.05 4.89 -5.18
CA SER A 209 0.34 4.70 -6.60
C SER A 209 0.15 5.97 -7.43
N ILE A 210 -0.41 7.02 -6.85
CA ILE A 210 -0.66 8.30 -7.52
C ILE A 210 0.66 9.08 -7.55
N ALA A 211 1.23 9.23 -8.75
CA ALA A 211 2.46 9.99 -8.96
C ALA A 211 2.15 11.41 -9.42
N ASN A 212 1.20 11.56 -10.36
CA ASN A 212 0.81 12.83 -10.93
C ASN A 212 -0.71 12.91 -11.03
N VAL A 213 -1.26 14.09 -10.83
CA VAL A 213 -2.68 14.39 -10.99
C VAL A 213 -2.82 15.61 -11.93
N ILE A 214 -3.69 15.48 -12.92
CA ILE A 214 -4.14 16.62 -13.72
C ILE A 214 -5.56 16.94 -13.23
N ASN A 215 -5.74 18.13 -12.69
CA ASN A 215 -7.06 18.62 -12.24
C ASN A 215 -7.63 19.55 -13.28
N TYR A 216 -8.77 19.17 -13.86
CA TYR A 216 -9.46 19.97 -14.90
C TYR A 216 -10.51 20.91 -14.32
N THR A 217 -10.74 20.87 -13.01
CA THR A 217 -11.79 21.68 -12.35
C THR A 217 -11.25 23.02 -11.84
N ASN A 218 -9.91 23.15 -11.71
CA ASN A 218 -9.29 24.38 -11.22
C ASN A 218 -9.27 25.48 -12.30
N GLU A 219 -9.62 26.69 -11.88
CA GLU A 219 -9.51 27.96 -12.56
C GLU A 219 -10.01 27.98 -14.02
N TYR A 220 -9.19 27.57 -14.96
CA TYR A 220 -9.49 27.56 -16.41
C TYR A 220 -8.77 26.40 -17.10
N ASN A 221 -9.25 26.08 -18.29
CA ASN A 221 -8.56 25.15 -19.17
C ASN A 221 -8.33 25.79 -20.55
N THR A 222 -7.39 25.26 -21.29
CA THR A 222 -7.14 25.69 -22.65
C THR A 222 -7.62 24.62 -23.62
N ALA A 223 -8.58 24.95 -24.45
CA ALA A 223 -8.96 24.17 -25.61
C ALA A 223 -7.91 24.37 -26.71
N VAL A 224 -7.35 23.28 -27.21
CA VAL A 224 -6.36 23.29 -28.30
C VAL A 224 -6.95 22.54 -29.48
N ILE A 225 -7.18 23.26 -30.57
CA ILE A 225 -7.85 22.71 -31.74
C ILE A 225 -6.89 22.73 -32.95
N THR A 226 -6.72 21.59 -33.57
CA THR A 226 -5.99 21.45 -34.81
C THR A 226 -6.97 21.48 -35.98
N ILE A 227 -6.74 22.38 -36.93
CA ILE A 227 -7.56 22.57 -38.12
C ILE A 227 -6.72 22.24 -39.36
N PRO A 228 -6.97 21.12 -40.04
CA PRO A 228 -6.26 20.77 -41.25
C PRO A 228 -6.73 21.64 -42.43
N THR A 229 -5.79 22.24 -43.10
CA THR A 229 -6.02 23.12 -44.27
C THR A 229 -5.27 22.60 -45.51
N PRO A 230 -5.78 22.77 -46.73
CA PRO A 230 -5.11 22.29 -47.91
C PRO A 230 -3.89 23.13 -48.27
N TYR A 231 -2.84 22.52 -48.79
CA TYR A 231 -1.63 23.17 -49.27
C TYR A 231 -1.90 24.19 -50.39
N SER A 232 -2.92 23.95 -51.19
CA SER A 232 -3.32 24.83 -52.32
C SER A 232 -4.00 26.14 -51.87
N ALA A 233 -4.45 26.21 -50.59
CA ALA A 233 -5.15 27.36 -50.11
C ALA A 233 -4.18 28.45 -49.60
N ASN A 234 -4.62 29.72 -49.65
CA ASN A 234 -3.86 30.84 -49.04
C ASN A 234 -4.01 30.75 -47.52
N THR A 235 -2.97 30.27 -46.84
CA THR A 235 -2.97 30.07 -45.38
C THR A 235 -3.29 31.37 -44.60
N LYS A 236 -2.82 32.54 -45.08
CA LYS A 236 -3.11 33.81 -44.41
C LYS A 236 -4.60 34.14 -44.45
N LYS A 237 -5.23 33.96 -45.63
CA LYS A 237 -6.67 34.19 -45.81
C LYS A 237 -7.49 33.19 -44.92
N ILE A 238 -7.02 31.96 -44.77
CA ILE A 238 -7.68 30.99 -43.89
C ILE A 238 -7.54 31.40 -42.42
N ILE A 239 -6.35 31.85 -41.99
CA ILE A 239 -6.13 32.34 -40.62
C ILE A 239 -7.10 33.46 -40.29
N ASP A 240 -7.22 34.48 -41.19
CA ASP A 240 -8.10 35.63 -40.99
C ASP A 240 -9.56 35.17 -40.89
N MET A 241 -10.00 34.26 -41.77
CA MET A 241 -11.34 33.68 -41.78
C MET A 241 -11.66 32.87 -40.50
N VAL A 242 -10.71 32.03 -40.09
CA VAL A 242 -10.87 31.25 -38.85
C VAL A 242 -10.96 32.18 -37.65
N GLN A 243 -10.14 33.24 -37.60
CA GLN A 243 -10.20 34.21 -36.51
C GLN A 243 -11.54 34.95 -36.48
N GLU A 244 -12.10 35.31 -37.62
CA GLU A 244 -13.44 35.92 -37.73
C GLU A 244 -14.54 35.01 -37.14
N GLU A 245 -14.53 33.72 -37.49
CA GLU A 245 -15.49 32.75 -36.94
C GLU A 245 -15.28 32.49 -35.43
N LEU A 246 -14.03 32.49 -34.95
CA LEU A 246 -13.74 32.41 -33.52
C LEU A 246 -14.31 33.60 -32.75
N ASP A 247 -14.15 34.81 -33.27
CA ASP A 247 -14.65 36.02 -32.63
C ASP A 247 -16.19 36.04 -32.59
N LYS A 248 -16.84 35.54 -33.65
CA LYS A 248 -18.29 35.39 -33.71
C LYS A 248 -18.78 34.33 -32.70
N TYR A 249 -18.16 33.13 -32.69
CA TYR A 249 -18.52 32.09 -31.74
C TYR A 249 -18.30 32.55 -30.29
N GLN A 250 -17.22 33.29 -29.99
CA GLN A 250 -17.01 33.89 -28.68
C GLN A 250 -18.11 34.87 -28.30
N SER A 251 -18.52 35.78 -29.22
CA SER A 251 -19.57 36.75 -28.91
C SER A 251 -20.91 36.10 -28.59
N ASP A 252 -21.22 34.96 -29.20
CA ASP A 252 -22.42 34.18 -28.94
C ASP A 252 -22.36 33.36 -27.66
N ASN A 253 -21.13 33.12 -27.10
CA ASN A 253 -20.88 32.21 -25.97
C ASN A 253 -19.90 32.82 -24.96
N LEU A 254 -20.04 34.13 -24.64
CA LEU A 254 -19.11 34.86 -23.77
C LEU A 254 -18.87 34.20 -22.41
N GLU A 255 -19.88 33.48 -21.88
CA GLU A 255 -19.81 32.84 -20.58
C GLU A 255 -18.84 31.64 -20.55
N LEU A 256 -18.48 31.07 -21.68
CA LEU A 256 -17.54 29.94 -21.76
C LEU A 256 -16.08 30.37 -21.76
N PHE A 257 -15.81 31.58 -22.21
CA PHE A 257 -14.44 32.08 -22.44
C PHE A 257 -13.89 32.88 -21.25
N VAL A 258 -12.61 32.70 -20.99
CA VAL A 258 -11.84 33.52 -20.04
C VAL A 258 -11.09 34.62 -20.80
N GLU A 259 -10.56 34.29 -21.99
CA GLU A 259 -9.84 35.18 -22.87
C GLU A 259 -10.28 35.00 -24.32
N ARG A 260 -9.98 35.98 -25.18
CA ARG A 260 -10.28 35.89 -26.61
C ARG A 260 -9.56 34.69 -27.24
N PRO A 261 -10.25 33.81 -27.97
CA PRO A 261 -9.63 32.74 -28.71
C PRO A 261 -8.76 33.29 -29.85
N SER A 262 -7.69 32.58 -30.18
CA SER A 262 -6.77 33.06 -31.22
C SER A 262 -6.20 31.93 -32.06
N VAL A 263 -5.94 32.23 -33.34
CA VAL A 263 -5.18 31.34 -34.21
C VAL A 263 -3.69 31.59 -33.97
N MET A 264 -2.99 30.57 -33.41
CA MET A 264 -1.54 30.68 -33.15
C MET A 264 -0.70 30.60 -34.42
N GLY A 265 -1.27 30.10 -35.51
CA GLY A 265 -0.58 29.93 -36.80
C GLY A 265 -0.45 28.46 -37.21
N ILE A 266 0.56 28.19 -38.06
CA ILE A 266 0.85 26.83 -38.53
C ILE A 266 1.51 26.04 -37.41
N GLY A 267 0.85 24.98 -36.98
CA GLY A 267 1.38 24.05 -35.96
C GLY A 267 2.21 22.91 -36.53
N ASN A 268 1.79 22.37 -37.70
CA ASN A 268 2.50 21.27 -38.36
C ASN A 268 2.25 21.23 -39.86
N PHE A 269 3.16 20.61 -40.59
CA PHE A 269 3.00 20.23 -42.00
C PHE A 269 2.85 18.71 -42.09
N ASN A 270 1.65 18.25 -42.39
CA ASN A 270 1.38 16.84 -42.56
C ASN A 270 1.49 16.43 -44.03
N THR A 271 1.37 15.12 -44.32
CA THR A 271 1.49 14.56 -45.69
C THR A 271 0.51 15.20 -46.67
N SER A 272 -0.70 15.56 -46.24
CA SER A 272 -1.77 16.07 -47.12
C SER A 272 -2.43 17.35 -46.58
N SER A 273 -1.95 17.93 -45.47
CA SER A 273 -2.52 19.15 -44.85
C SER A 273 -1.45 20.02 -44.19
N VAL A 274 -1.75 21.30 -44.13
CA VAL A 274 -1.11 22.25 -43.25
C VAL A 274 -2.03 22.42 -42.05
N ASP A 275 -1.55 22.11 -40.87
CA ASP A 275 -2.37 22.17 -39.67
C ASP A 275 -2.23 23.54 -38.98
N LEU A 276 -3.34 24.24 -38.84
CA LEU A 276 -3.42 25.44 -38.03
C LEU A 276 -3.76 25.08 -36.60
N THR A 277 -3.10 25.72 -35.64
CA THR A 277 -3.37 25.58 -34.22
C THR A 277 -4.20 26.74 -33.73
N VAL A 278 -5.36 26.45 -33.15
CA VAL A 278 -6.23 27.39 -32.47
C VAL A 278 -6.17 27.13 -30.98
N VAL A 279 -6.10 28.14 -30.15
CA VAL A 279 -6.14 28.10 -28.72
C VAL A 279 -7.27 28.98 -28.18
N ALA A 280 -7.99 28.42 -27.21
CA ALA A 280 -9.08 29.13 -26.54
C ALA A 280 -8.99 28.84 -25.02
N LYS A 281 -8.79 29.88 -24.22
CA LYS A 281 -8.80 29.80 -22.77
C LYS A 281 -10.25 29.89 -22.29
N VAL A 282 -10.72 28.81 -21.69
CA VAL A 282 -12.13 28.62 -21.35
C VAL A 282 -12.31 28.29 -19.89
N LYS A 283 -13.52 28.45 -19.37
CA LYS A 283 -13.85 28.03 -18.01
C LYS A 283 -13.58 26.53 -17.82
N ALA A 284 -13.31 26.16 -16.58
CA ALA A 284 -13.07 24.75 -16.20
C ALA A 284 -14.16 23.83 -16.78
N LEU A 285 -13.74 22.69 -17.30
CA LEU A 285 -14.56 21.62 -17.89
C LEU A 285 -15.25 21.98 -19.23
N SER A 286 -15.16 23.22 -19.72
CA SER A 286 -15.76 23.65 -21.00
C SER A 286 -14.90 23.37 -22.22
N GLN A 287 -13.62 22.99 -22.05
CA GLN A 287 -12.66 22.81 -23.13
C GLN A 287 -13.13 21.80 -24.19
N TRP A 288 -13.68 20.68 -23.77
CA TRP A 288 -14.13 19.64 -24.72
C TRP A 288 -15.35 20.05 -25.52
N GLN A 289 -16.26 20.83 -24.90
CA GLN A 289 -17.41 21.38 -25.61
C GLN A 289 -16.93 22.38 -26.63
N VAL A 290 -16.15 23.38 -26.23
CA VAL A 290 -15.62 24.42 -27.10
C VAL A 290 -14.79 23.85 -28.25
N GLU A 291 -13.98 22.82 -27.99
CA GLU A 291 -13.23 22.13 -29.05
C GLU A 291 -14.16 21.50 -30.12
N ARG A 292 -15.26 20.87 -29.70
CA ARG A 292 -16.22 20.28 -30.67
C ARG A 292 -16.96 21.35 -31.44
N ASP A 293 -17.42 22.37 -30.75
CA ASP A 293 -18.20 23.45 -31.34
C ASP A 293 -17.39 24.27 -32.32
N ILE A 294 -16.14 24.63 -31.97
CA ILE A 294 -15.24 25.35 -32.88
C ILE A 294 -14.93 24.49 -34.12
N ARG A 295 -14.69 23.17 -33.97
CA ARG A 295 -14.48 22.31 -35.13
C ARG A 295 -15.71 22.28 -36.04
N LEU A 296 -16.92 22.30 -35.49
CA LEU A 296 -18.17 22.32 -36.25
C LEU A 296 -18.32 23.65 -37.01
N VAL A 297 -18.21 24.78 -36.32
CA VAL A 297 -18.35 26.12 -36.90
C VAL A 297 -17.35 26.35 -38.03
N ILE A 298 -16.09 25.94 -37.83
CA ILE A 298 -15.06 26.05 -38.85
C ILE A 298 -15.35 25.13 -40.03
N LYS A 299 -15.87 23.91 -39.78
CA LYS A 299 -16.25 22.99 -40.87
C LYS A 299 -17.37 23.60 -41.73
N GLU A 300 -18.40 24.16 -41.12
CA GLU A 300 -19.51 24.84 -41.82
C GLU A 300 -19.00 26.03 -42.64
N ARG A 301 -18.07 26.86 -42.10
CA ARG A 301 -17.46 27.97 -42.83
C ARG A 301 -16.63 27.50 -44.01
N PHE A 302 -15.86 26.43 -43.84
CA PHE A 302 -15.07 25.85 -44.94
C PHE A 302 -15.95 25.32 -46.07
N ASP A 303 -17.08 24.69 -45.74
CA ASP A 303 -18.05 24.21 -46.72
C ASP A 303 -18.68 25.38 -47.50
N ALA A 304 -19.04 26.46 -46.81
CA ALA A 304 -19.60 27.64 -47.44
C ALA A 304 -18.61 28.30 -48.41
N GLU A 305 -17.33 28.36 -48.03
CA GLU A 305 -16.23 28.95 -48.89
C GLU A 305 -15.67 27.93 -49.90
N LYS A 306 -16.23 26.69 -49.93
CA LYS A 306 -15.78 25.59 -50.83
C LYS A 306 -14.28 25.24 -50.61
N ILE A 307 -13.82 25.37 -49.38
CA ILE A 307 -12.50 24.91 -48.95
C ILE A 307 -12.58 23.43 -48.58
N ASN A 308 -12.01 22.57 -49.43
CA ASN A 308 -12.04 21.14 -49.19
C ASN A 308 -11.05 20.75 -48.08
N ILE A 309 -11.57 20.10 -47.02
CA ILE A 309 -10.72 19.40 -46.07
C ILE A 309 -10.29 18.12 -46.76
N LEU A 310 -9.02 17.98 -47.11
CA LEU A 310 -8.51 16.93 -47.97
C LEU A 310 -8.50 15.59 -47.26
N PHE A 311 -8.94 14.56 -48.01
CA PHE A 311 -8.64 13.17 -47.69
C PHE A 311 -7.15 12.89 -47.94
N GLN A 312 -6.60 11.81 -47.38
CA GLN A 312 -5.26 11.35 -47.71
C GLN A 312 -5.12 11.23 -49.28
N GLN A 313 -4.19 12.02 -49.82
CA GLN A 313 -3.90 12.00 -51.26
C GLN A 313 -2.65 11.16 -51.52
N VAL A 314 -2.75 10.23 -52.45
CA VAL A 314 -1.62 9.46 -52.97
C VAL A 314 -1.39 9.91 -54.40
N VAL A 315 -0.26 10.51 -54.69
CA VAL A 315 0.17 10.83 -56.06
C VAL A 315 0.85 9.58 -56.63
N VAL A 316 0.18 8.91 -57.59
CA VAL A 316 0.74 7.77 -58.27
C VAL A 316 1.48 8.25 -59.53
N HIS A 317 2.80 8.20 -59.53
CA HIS A 317 3.62 8.43 -60.70
C HIS A 317 3.73 7.13 -61.49
N ASN A 318 3.01 7.00 -62.61
CA ASN A 318 3.22 5.91 -63.56
C ASN A 318 4.50 6.21 -64.37
N ALA A 319 5.57 5.51 -64.06
CA ALA A 319 6.73 5.48 -64.96
C ALA A 319 6.32 4.88 -66.27
N LYS A 320 6.27 5.67 -67.35
CA LYS A 320 6.19 5.13 -68.72
C LYS A 320 7.48 4.36 -68.98
N THR A 321 7.37 3.04 -69.05
CA THR A 321 8.45 2.20 -69.60
C THR A 321 8.56 2.58 -71.07
N GLU A 322 9.57 3.38 -71.46
CA GLU A 322 9.96 3.53 -72.86
C GLU A 322 10.53 2.16 -73.34
N ALA A 323 9.86 1.52 -74.31
CA ALA A 323 10.30 0.32 -74.99
C ALA A 323 11.26 0.70 -76.13
#